data_cbfac03ad4d79e5d668f926329261d58
#
_entry.id   cbfac03ad4d79e5d668f926329261d58
#
_cell.length_a   1.000
_cell.length_b   1.000
_cell.length_c   1.000
_cell.angle_alpha   90.00
_cell.angle_beta   90.00
_cell.angle_gamma   90.00
#
_symmetry.space_group_name_H-M   'P 1'
#
loop_
_entity.id
_entity.type
_entity.pdbx_description
1 polymer ?
#
loop_
_entity_poly.entity_id
_entity_poly.type
_entity_poly.pdbx_seq_one_letter_code
_entity_poly.pdbx_strand_id
1 'polypeptide(L)'
;MADPKKDSGWELLSNHGKVLVCLARNPDVRVSEVAELVGIKERAVQRILAELRDDGLVESTRTGRRNRYRINRSRREPWAEAPVGKLLDALDH
;
A
#
# COMPACT_ATOMS: atom_id res chain seq x y z
N MET A 1 18.74 -4.49 17.07
CA MET A 1 17.44 -4.44 17.70
C MET A 1 16.57 -5.57 17.14
N ALA A 2 15.90 -6.32 18.00
CA ALA A 2 15.02 -7.40 17.56
C ALA A 2 13.86 -6.84 16.74
N ASP A 3 13.42 -7.60 15.73
CA ASP A 3 12.26 -7.24 14.95
C ASP A 3 10.99 -7.44 15.80
N PRO A 4 10.31 -6.38 16.22
CA PRO A 4 9.15 -6.51 17.10
C PRO A 4 8.02 -7.34 16.47
N LYS A 5 7.95 -7.44 15.16
CA LYS A 5 6.91 -8.22 14.49
C LYS A 5 7.02 -9.69 14.77
N LYS A 6 8.25 -10.21 14.88
CA LYS A 6 8.46 -11.63 15.16
C LYS A 6 8.08 -11.99 16.58
N ASP A 7 8.26 -11.05 17.50
CA ASP A 7 8.06 -11.30 18.92
C ASP A 7 6.64 -11.01 19.37
N SER A 8 6.01 -10.00 18.77
CA SER A 8 4.72 -9.51 19.21
C SER A 8 3.53 -10.33 18.67
N GLY A 9 3.70 -10.98 17.54
CA GLY A 9 2.59 -11.69 16.88
C GLY A 9 1.56 -10.78 16.23
N TRP A 10 1.81 -9.47 16.20
CA TRP A 10 0.93 -8.52 15.50
C TRP A 10 1.76 -7.46 14.80
N GLU A 11 1.15 -6.76 13.86
CA GLU A 11 1.78 -5.68 13.12
C GLU A 11 0.88 -4.46 13.12
N LEU A 12 1.50 -3.28 13.15
CA LEU A 12 0.77 -2.02 13.12
C LEU A 12 -0.03 -1.85 11.83
N LEU A 13 0.56 -2.20 10.70
CA LEU A 13 -0.10 -2.12 9.40
C LEU A 13 -0.34 -3.50 8.84
N SER A 14 -1.52 -3.68 8.24
CA SER A 14 -1.80 -4.88 7.46
C SER A 14 -0.97 -4.86 6.17
N ASN A 15 -0.96 -5.98 5.46
CA ASN A 15 -0.29 -6.04 4.16
C ASN A 15 -0.91 -5.05 3.17
N HIS A 16 -2.21 -4.83 3.24
CA HIS A 16 -2.87 -3.80 2.42
C HIS A 16 -2.29 -2.42 2.71
N GLY A 17 -2.12 -2.09 3.99
CA GLY A 17 -1.53 -0.81 4.37
C GLY A 17 -0.10 -0.67 3.90
N LYS A 18 0.69 -1.73 4.02
CA LYS A 18 2.09 -1.72 3.57
C LYS A 18 2.20 -1.53 2.06
N VAL A 19 1.36 -2.21 1.30
CA VAL A 19 1.32 -2.05 -0.16
C VAL A 19 0.97 -0.60 -0.50
N LEU A 20 -0.03 -0.04 0.18
CA LEU A 20 -0.46 1.32 -0.06
C LEU A 20 0.69 2.32 0.17
N VAL A 21 1.47 2.13 1.24
CA VAL A 21 2.63 2.98 1.52
C VAL A 21 3.66 2.88 0.39
N CYS A 22 3.90 1.68 -0.12
CA CYS A 22 4.82 1.49 -1.24
C CYS A 22 4.37 2.28 -2.47
N LEU A 23 3.07 2.25 -2.78
CA LEU A 23 2.53 3.00 -3.92
C LEU A 23 2.63 4.51 -3.70
N ALA A 24 2.44 4.96 -2.47
CA ALA A 24 2.53 6.38 -2.14
C ALA A 24 3.95 6.90 -2.35
N ARG A 25 4.94 6.09 -2.01
CA ARG A 25 6.35 6.47 -2.14
C ARG A 25 6.83 6.44 -3.58
N ASN A 26 6.31 5.51 -4.37
CA ASN A 26 6.71 5.38 -5.77
C ASN A 26 5.53 4.90 -6.60
N PRO A 27 4.79 5.82 -7.25
CA PRO A 27 3.63 5.44 -8.07
C PRO A 27 3.96 4.52 -9.24
N ASP A 28 5.20 4.45 -9.62
CA ASP A 28 5.67 3.60 -10.73
C ASP A 28 6.30 2.30 -10.25
N VAL A 29 6.17 1.97 -8.98
CA VAL A 29 6.77 0.77 -8.39
C VAL A 29 6.22 -0.49 -9.06
N ARG A 30 7.10 -1.48 -9.25
CA ARG A 30 6.71 -2.76 -9.86
C ARG A 30 6.18 -3.70 -8.79
N VAL A 31 5.31 -4.61 -9.21
CA VAL A 31 4.75 -5.64 -8.32
C VAL A 31 5.87 -6.43 -7.63
N SER A 32 6.92 -6.79 -8.39
CA SER A 32 8.04 -7.53 -7.81
C SER A 32 8.76 -6.75 -6.72
N GLU A 33 8.88 -5.45 -6.89
CA GLU A 33 9.52 -4.58 -5.89
C GLU A 33 8.67 -4.48 -4.64
N VAL A 34 7.36 -4.33 -4.81
CA VAL A 34 6.43 -4.28 -3.67
C VAL A 34 6.49 -5.60 -2.89
N ALA A 35 6.47 -6.71 -3.60
CA ALA A 35 6.54 -8.04 -2.99
C ALA A 35 7.80 -8.17 -2.13
N GLU A 36 8.92 -7.72 -2.65
CA GLU A 36 10.19 -7.77 -1.93
C GLU A 36 10.19 -6.85 -0.72
N LEU A 37 9.71 -5.62 -0.87
CA LEU A 37 9.68 -4.65 0.21
C LEU A 37 8.76 -5.07 1.35
N VAL A 38 7.60 -5.62 1.01
CA VAL A 38 6.61 -6.04 2.01
C VAL A 38 6.92 -7.43 2.57
N GLY A 39 7.61 -8.25 1.81
CA GLY A 39 7.96 -9.60 2.23
C GLY A 39 6.84 -10.61 1.96
N ILE A 40 6.11 -10.42 0.89
CA ILE A 40 5.04 -11.32 0.46
C ILE A 40 5.25 -11.69 -1.00
N LYS A 41 4.47 -12.65 -1.49
CA LYS A 41 4.59 -13.11 -2.87
C LYS A 41 3.90 -12.15 -3.82
N GLU A 42 4.35 -12.10 -5.07
CA GLU A 42 3.77 -11.23 -6.09
C GLU A 42 2.28 -11.49 -6.28
N ARG A 43 1.86 -12.76 -6.20
CA ARG A 43 0.44 -13.11 -6.30
C ARG A 43 -0.38 -12.39 -5.22
N ALA A 44 0.16 -12.35 -4.00
CA ALA A 44 -0.51 -11.65 -2.89
C ALA A 44 -0.59 -10.16 -3.15
N VAL A 45 0.48 -9.56 -3.69
CA VAL A 45 0.49 -8.14 -4.05
C VAL A 45 -0.58 -7.86 -5.10
N GLN A 46 -0.66 -8.70 -6.13
CA GLN A 46 -1.65 -8.53 -7.20
C GLN A 46 -3.08 -8.60 -6.66
N ARG A 47 -3.34 -9.54 -5.75
CA ARG A 47 -4.65 -9.66 -5.10
C ARG A 47 -4.98 -8.40 -4.30
N ILE A 48 -4.01 -7.91 -3.52
CA ILE A 48 -4.20 -6.70 -2.72
C ILE A 48 -4.47 -5.50 -3.61
N LEU A 49 -3.72 -5.35 -4.70
CA LEU A 49 -3.92 -4.26 -5.64
C LEU A 49 -5.32 -4.32 -6.26
N ALA A 50 -5.78 -5.52 -6.60
CA ALA A 50 -7.14 -5.68 -7.15
C ALA A 50 -8.18 -5.27 -6.12
N GLU A 51 -8.01 -5.65 -4.87
CA GLU A 51 -8.93 -5.29 -3.80
C GLU A 51 -8.94 -3.78 -3.56
N LEU A 52 -7.78 -3.14 -3.57
CA LEU A 52 -7.68 -1.70 -3.39
C LEU A 52 -8.33 -0.94 -4.56
N ARG A 53 -8.18 -1.45 -5.78
CA ARG A 53 -8.83 -0.85 -6.96
C ARG A 53 -10.34 -1.03 -6.91
N ASP A 54 -10.80 -2.23 -6.55
CA ASP A 54 -12.23 -2.50 -6.47
C ASP A 54 -12.92 -1.60 -5.44
N ASP A 55 -12.20 -1.29 -4.37
CA ASP A 55 -12.70 -0.42 -3.32
C ASP A 55 -12.67 1.08 -3.70
N GLY A 56 -11.95 1.41 -4.77
CA GLY A 56 -11.82 2.80 -5.21
C GLY A 56 -10.74 3.59 -4.49
N LEU A 57 -9.96 2.94 -3.62
CA LEU A 57 -8.88 3.61 -2.92
C LEU A 57 -7.66 3.84 -3.83
N VAL A 58 -7.44 2.95 -4.78
CA VAL A 58 -6.34 3.02 -5.73
C VAL A 58 -6.88 2.96 -7.14
N GLU A 59 -6.34 3.80 -8.02
CA GLU A 59 -6.56 3.74 -9.45
C GLU A 59 -5.25 3.37 -10.12
N SER A 60 -5.32 2.62 -11.23
CA SER A 60 -4.13 2.34 -12.01
C SER A 60 -4.35 2.78 -13.45
N THR A 61 -3.30 3.37 -14.01
CA THR A 61 -3.26 3.80 -15.41
C THR A 61 -2.14 3.06 -16.09
N ARG A 62 -2.43 2.47 -17.24
CA ARG A 62 -1.41 1.77 -17.98
C ARG A 62 -0.72 2.71 -18.96
N THR A 63 0.60 2.75 -18.88
CA THR A 63 1.44 3.51 -19.80
C THR A 63 2.45 2.55 -20.41
N GLY A 64 2.23 2.16 -21.66
CA GLY A 64 3.04 1.13 -22.27
C GLY A 64 2.85 -0.21 -21.56
N ARG A 65 3.94 -0.78 -21.06
CA ARG A 65 3.90 -2.05 -20.34
C ARG A 65 3.86 -1.89 -18.84
N ARG A 66 3.80 -0.65 -18.35
CA ARG A 66 3.86 -0.37 -16.92
C ARG A 66 2.55 0.20 -16.42
N ASN A 67 2.25 -0.08 -15.17
CA ASN A 67 1.14 0.52 -14.47
C ASN A 67 1.65 1.66 -13.62
N ARG A 68 0.89 2.73 -13.57
CA ARG A 68 1.13 3.83 -12.67
C ARG A 68 -0.05 3.92 -11.72
N TYR A 69 0.22 3.99 -10.43
CA TYR A 69 -0.82 3.95 -9.42
C TYR A 69 -1.08 5.32 -8.84
N ARG A 70 -2.34 5.59 -8.56
CA ARG A 70 -2.76 6.81 -7.92
C ARG A 70 -3.68 6.48 -6.75
N ILE A 71 -3.40 7.07 -5.60
CA ILE A 71 -4.16 6.82 -4.38
C ILE A 71 -5.19 7.92 -4.20
N ASN A 72 -6.41 7.53 -3.82
CA ASN A 72 -7.43 8.48 -3.42
C ASN A 72 -7.10 8.97 -2.01
N ARG A 73 -6.29 10.01 -1.93
CA ARG A 73 -5.74 10.50 -0.67
C ARG A 73 -6.77 11.22 0.20
N SER A 74 -7.90 11.59 -0.38
CA SER A 74 -8.99 12.22 0.37
C SER A 74 -9.89 11.21 1.07
N ARG A 75 -9.70 9.91 0.80
CA ARG A 75 -10.49 8.86 1.41
C ARG A 75 -10.38 8.89 2.93
N ARG A 76 -11.53 8.82 3.60
CA ARG A 76 -11.60 8.77 5.06
C ARG A 76 -12.26 7.47 5.49
N GLU A 77 -11.68 6.86 6.51
CA GLU A 77 -12.31 5.72 7.16
C GLU A 77 -13.32 6.21 8.17
N PRO A 78 -14.43 5.48 8.41
CA PRO A 78 -15.49 5.95 9.32
C PRO A 78 -15.00 6.27 10.74
N TRP A 79 -13.95 5.60 11.18
CA TRP A 79 -13.39 5.76 12.52
C TRP A 79 -12.30 6.82 12.60
N ALA A 80 -11.92 7.44 11.48
CA ALA A 80 -10.81 8.37 11.41
C ALA A 80 -11.27 9.79 11.11
N GLU A 81 -10.63 10.77 11.73
CA GLU A 81 -10.95 12.18 11.51
C GLU A 81 -10.21 12.78 10.33
N ALA A 82 -9.04 12.22 9.99
CA ALA A 82 -8.22 12.72 8.89
C ALA A 82 -8.29 11.79 7.69
N PRO A 83 -8.11 12.33 6.47
CA PRO A 83 -8.06 11.49 5.28
C PRO A 83 -6.79 10.63 5.24
N VAL A 84 -6.84 9.53 4.50
CA VAL A 84 -5.75 8.56 4.42
C VAL A 84 -4.44 9.19 3.95
N GLY A 85 -4.52 10.24 3.14
CA GLY A 85 -3.32 10.95 2.67
C GLY A 85 -2.44 11.47 3.79
N LYS A 86 -3.06 11.88 4.90
CA LYS A 86 -2.31 12.37 6.06
C LYS A 86 -1.46 11.27 6.70
N LEU A 87 -2.03 10.07 6.80
CA LEU A 87 -1.30 8.92 7.32
C LEU A 87 -0.13 8.57 6.40
N LEU A 88 -0.39 8.54 5.11
CA LEU A 88 0.64 8.21 4.13
C LEU A 88 1.79 9.23 4.15
N ASP A 89 1.47 10.51 4.29
CA ASP A 89 2.50 11.55 4.40
C ASP A 89 3.37 11.33 5.64
N ALA A 90 2.77 10.96 6.75
CA ALA A 90 3.50 10.71 7.98
C ALA A 90 4.45 9.51 7.84
N LEU A 91 4.04 8.49 7.10
CA LEU A 91 4.83 7.28 6.92
C LEU A 91 5.87 7.39 5.81
N ASP A 92 5.75 8.38 4.95
CA ASP A 92 6.65 8.56 3.81
C ASP A 92 7.98 9.22 4.19
N HIS A 93 8.05 9.77 5.37
CA HIS A 93 9.27 10.45 5.87
C HIS A 93 10.09 9.62 6.84
#